data_dadc3bbcc52ae77e855437c2cd3235a4
#
_entry.id   dadc3bbcc52ae77e855437c2cd3235a4
#
_cell.length_a   1.000
_cell.length_b   1.000
_cell.length_c   1.000
_cell.angle_alpha   90.00
_cell.angle_beta   90.00
_cell.angle_gamma   90.00
#
_symmetry.space_group_name_H-M   'P 1'
#
loop_
_entity.id
_entity.type
_entity.pdbx_description
1 polymer ?
#
loop_
_entity_poly.entity_id
_entity_poly.type
_entity_poly.pdbx_seq_one_letter_code
_entity_poly.pdbx_strand_id
1 'polypeptide(L)'
;LELVDLRYDKAARISDQSFSNYLIKYVFVDQKVIPLSKMIEEGFFINQERTVVACNILLQVFADENVHKYVKEQIDIVWNHLKNSKEKFTPFLKAFYLIRPTETLVLLSDFIESEPARMFDVGTIKFEKNKSEKNIEDDAIKILCGFKATQQTSEAIELLLLYYKKRPDLFYEIYSALAVHFGVDIDSERQGYFVQERVVEQLCKAIESNQTTNLLLLFIRVAAQFLKLSFSR
;
A
#
# COMPACT_ATOMS: atom_id res chain seq x y z
N LEU A 1 -35.19 15.80 -15.91
CA LEU A 1 -33.90 15.34 -15.34
C LEU A 1 -33.59 13.98 -15.96
N GLU A 2 -32.68 13.95 -16.94
CA GLU A 2 -32.14 12.69 -17.44
C GLU A 2 -31.20 12.13 -16.39
N LEU A 3 -31.68 11.15 -15.64
CA LEU A 3 -30.88 10.45 -14.59
C LEU A 3 -29.91 9.43 -15.19
N VAL A 4 -30.15 9.01 -16.43
CA VAL A 4 -29.38 8.02 -17.14
C VAL A 4 -29.06 8.51 -18.55
N ASP A 5 -27.77 8.60 -18.85
CA ASP A 5 -27.27 8.92 -20.19
C ASP A 5 -27.00 7.60 -20.95
N LEU A 6 -27.72 7.39 -22.05
CA LEU A 6 -27.56 6.21 -22.91
C LEU A 6 -26.55 6.53 -24.03
N ARG A 7 -25.45 5.79 -24.05
CA ARG A 7 -24.44 5.90 -25.11
C ARG A 7 -24.52 4.71 -26.06
N TYR A 8 -24.84 5.00 -27.31
CA TYR A 8 -24.87 4.03 -28.41
C TYR A 8 -25.74 2.79 -28.15
N ASP A 9 -26.83 2.93 -27.40
CA ASP A 9 -27.77 1.87 -27.01
C ASP A 9 -27.10 0.65 -26.31
N LYS A 10 -25.83 0.77 -25.92
CA LYS A 10 -25.03 -0.31 -25.34
C LYS A 10 -24.49 -0.02 -23.94
N ALA A 11 -24.46 1.22 -23.51
CA ALA A 11 -23.98 1.62 -22.21
C ALA A 11 -24.87 2.68 -21.57
N ALA A 12 -25.27 2.46 -20.33
CA ALA A 12 -25.98 3.42 -19.50
C ALA A 12 -25.01 4.07 -18.51
N ARG A 13 -25.02 5.38 -18.40
CA ARG A 13 -24.28 6.14 -17.40
C ARG A 13 -25.23 6.94 -16.53
N ILE A 14 -25.06 6.86 -15.23
CA ILE A 14 -25.76 7.72 -14.28
C ILE A 14 -25.05 9.07 -14.28
N SER A 15 -25.79 10.13 -14.61
CA SER A 15 -25.24 11.49 -14.73
C SER A 15 -24.93 12.15 -13.39
N ASP A 16 -25.65 11.76 -12.34
CA ASP A 16 -25.47 12.31 -10.99
C ASP A 16 -24.62 11.36 -10.12
N GLN A 17 -23.47 11.87 -9.64
CA GLN A 17 -22.55 11.10 -8.81
C GLN A 17 -23.19 10.71 -7.46
N SER A 18 -23.95 11.60 -6.85
CA SER A 18 -24.58 11.35 -5.55
C SER A 18 -25.64 10.25 -5.66
N PHE A 19 -26.41 10.29 -6.76
CA PHE A 19 -27.38 9.24 -7.05
C PHE A 19 -26.71 7.91 -7.38
N SER A 20 -25.59 7.92 -8.12
CA SER A 20 -24.79 6.73 -8.39
C SER A 20 -24.27 6.08 -7.08
N ASN A 21 -23.71 6.89 -6.18
CA ASN A 21 -23.22 6.42 -4.89
C ASN A 21 -24.37 5.84 -4.04
N TYR A 22 -25.52 6.52 -4.02
CA TYR A 22 -26.71 6.02 -3.34
C TYR A 22 -27.18 4.68 -3.90
N LEU A 23 -27.22 4.51 -5.22
CA LEU A 23 -27.63 3.24 -5.83
C LEU A 23 -26.66 2.08 -5.49
N ILE A 24 -25.36 2.34 -5.44
CA ILE A 24 -24.38 1.35 -5.01
C ILE A 24 -24.72 0.88 -3.58
N LYS A 25 -24.91 1.82 -2.64
CA LYS A 25 -25.30 1.48 -1.27
C LYS A 25 -26.63 0.73 -1.24
N TYR A 26 -27.65 1.25 -1.91
CA TYR A 26 -28.98 0.64 -1.93
C TYR A 26 -28.97 -0.81 -2.42
N VAL A 27 -28.31 -1.07 -3.55
CA VAL A 27 -28.27 -2.41 -4.17
C VAL A 27 -27.48 -3.40 -3.35
N PHE A 28 -26.28 -3.02 -2.89
CA PHE A 28 -25.33 -3.94 -2.29
C PHE A 28 -25.40 -4.03 -0.77
N VAL A 29 -25.85 -2.97 -0.09
CA VAL A 29 -25.90 -2.89 1.37
C VAL A 29 -27.31 -2.97 1.90
N ASP A 30 -28.22 -2.09 1.44
CA ASP A 30 -29.55 -1.96 2.02
C ASP A 30 -30.46 -3.12 1.55
N GLN A 31 -30.55 -3.36 0.26
CA GLN A 31 -31.40 -4.40 -0.32
C GLN A 31 -30.72 -5.74 -0.54
N LYS A 32 -29.37 -5.73 -0.60
CA LYS A 32 -28.54 -6.94 -0.83
C LYS A 32 -29.04 -7.75 -2.04
N VAL A 33 -29.46 -7.06 -3.10
CA VAL A 33 -29.99 -7.69 -4.33
C VAL A 33 -28.94 -8.63 -4.94
N ILE A 34 -27.67 -8.22 -4.87
CA ILE A 34 -26.50 -9.04 -5.21
C ILE A 34 -25.56 -8.97 -4.01
N PRO A 35 -25.03 -10.10 -3.53
CA PRO A 35 -24.02 -10.10 -2.48
C PRO A 35 -22.82 -9.24 -2.90
N LEU A 36 -22.39 -8.33 -2.04
CA LEU A 36 -21.25 -7.43 -2.33
C LEU A 36 -19.96 -8.26 -2.58
N SER A 37 -19.76 -9.36 -1.84
CA SER A 37 -18.65 -10.30 -2.06
C SER A 37 -18.62 -10.86 -3.47
N LYS A 38 -19.78 -11.21 -4.05
CA LYS A 38 -19.87 -11.68 -5.44
C LYS A 38 -19.50 -10.58 -6.43
N MET A 39 -19.98 -9.36 -6.22
CA MET A 39 -19.60 -8.20 -7.04
C MET A 39 -18.10 -7.95 -6.97
N ILE A 40 -17.50 -8.03 -5.77
CA ILE A 40 -16.05 -7.84 -5.59
C ILE A 40 -15.30 -8.97 -6.30
N GLU A 41 -15.65 -10.23 -6.08
CA GLU A 41 -14.92 -11.39 -6.61
C GLU A 41 -14.96 -11.43 -8.15
N GLU A 42 -16.12 -11.23 -8.75
CA GLU A 42 -16.29 -11.24 -10.20
C GLU A 42 -15.83 -9.92 -10.84
N GLY A 43 -16.22 -8.78 -10.25
CA GLY A 43 -15.94 -7.45 -10.79
C GLY A 43 -14.46 -7.07 -10.71
N PHE A 44 -13.74 -7.50 -9.67
CA PHE A 44 -12.35 -7.16 -9.45
C PHE A 44 -11.44 -7.60 -10.61
N PHE A 45 -11.64 -8.79 -11.13
CA PHE A 45 -10.84 -9.31 -12.25
C PHE A 45 -11.30 -8.82 -13.62
N ILE A 46 -12.49 -8.22 -13.70
CA ILE A 46 -12.99 -7.57 -14.93
C ILE A 46 -12.53 -6.11 -14.99
N ASN A 47 -12.67 -5.39 -13.88
CA ASN A 47 -12.28 -3.99 -13.75
C ASN A 47 -11.93 -3.67 -12.28
N GLN A 48 -10.66 -3.89 -11.94
CA GLN A 48 -10.12 -3.70 -10.61
C GLN A 48 -10.38 -2.28 -10.08
N GLU A 49 -10.07 -1.26 -10.88
CA GLU A 49 -10.19 0.14 -10.49
C GLU A 49 -11.63 0.48 -10.08
N ARG A 50 -12.61 0.14 -10.91
CA ARG A 50 -14.02 0.43 -10.61
C ARG A 50 -14.52 -0.33 -9.38
N THR A 51 -14.08 -1.57 -9.19
CA THR A 51 -14.47 -2.37 -8.02
C THR A 51 -13.91 -1.77 -6.74
N VAL A 52 -12.63 -1.37 -6.75
CA VAL A 52 -11.99 -0.70 -5.60
C VAL A 52 -12.66 0.64 -5.31
N VAL A 53 -12.96 1.44 -6.35
CA VAL A 53 -13.68 2.72 -6.20
C VAL A 53 -15.07 2.49 -5.59
N ALA A 54 -15.83 1.48 -6.03
CA ALA A 54 -17.15 1.18 -5.46
C ALA A 54 -17.05 0.80 -3.96
N CYS A 55 -16.06 -0.01 -3.57
CA CYS A 55 -15.82 -0.33 -2.16
C CYS A 55 -15.41 0.92 -1.35
N ASN A 56 -14.54 1.76 -1.89
CA ASN A 56 -14.12 3.00 -1.24
C ASN A 56 -15.27 4.00 -1.08
N ILE A 57 -16.17 4.10 -2.05
CA ILE A 57 -17.39 4.91 -1.91
C ILE A 57 -18.22 4.45 -0.71
N LEU A 58 -18.42 3.13 -0.56
CA LEU A 58 -19.15 2.58 0.59
C LEU A 58 -18.44 2.85 1.92
N LEU A 59 -17.11 2.82 1.93
CA LEU A 59 -16.32 3.03 3.15
C LEU A 59 -16.10 4.50 3.51
N GLN A 60 -16.09 5.42 2.54
CA GLN A 60 -15.71 6.82 2.78
C GLN A 60 -16.87 7.79 2.72
N VAL A 61 -17.85 7.54 1.82
CA VAL A 61 -18.99 8.46 1.62
C VAL A 61 -20.09 8.21 2.66
N PHE A 62 -20.27 6.94 3.04
CA PHE A 62 -21.29 6.58 4.03
C PHE A 62 -20.62 6.34 5.38
N ALA A 63 -20.61 7.37 6.23
CA ALA A 63 -20.03 7.34 7.60
C ALA A 63 -20.92 6.54 8.57
N ASP A 64 -21.25 5.28 8.24
CA ASP A 64 -22.10 4.37 9.01
C ASP A 64 -21.26 3.13 9.39
N GLU A 65 -21.10 2.90 10.69
CA GLU A 65 -20.33 1.76 11.20
C GLU A 65 -20.86 0.40 10.71
N ASN A 66 -22.18 0.26 10.54
CA ASN A 66 -22.77 -0.98 10.02
C ASN A 66 -22.41 -1.21 8.56
N VAL A 67 -22.38 -0.12 7.75
CA VAL A 67 -21.93 -0.18 6.35
C VAL A 67 -20.45 -0.57 6.32
N HIS A 68 -19.61 0.06 7.12
CA HIS A 68 -18.18 -0.24 7.19
C HIS A 68 -17.92 -1.69 7.60
N LYS A 69 -18.60 -2.15 8.66
CA LYS A 69 -18.50 -3.53 9.12
C LYS A 69 -18.92 -4.51 8.03
N TYR A 70 -20.08 -4.29 7.41
CA TYR A 70 -20.58 -5.15 6.34
C TYR A 70 -19.62 -5.21 5.15
N VAL A 71 -19.11 -4.06 4.67
CA VAL A 71 -18.17 -4.02 3.53
C VAL A 71 -16.89 -4.78 3.86
N LYS A 72 -16.33 -4.60 5.06
CA LYS A 72 -15.16 -5.34 5.52
C LYS A 72 -15.41 -6.84 5.56
N GLU A 73 -16.55 -7.29 6.11
CA GLU A 73 -16.93 -8.70 6.15
C GLU A 73 -17.05 -9.29 4.74
N GLN A 74 -17.59 -8.53 3.77
CA GLN A 74 -17.70 -9.01 2.38
C GLN A 74 -16.33 -9.10 1.68
N ILE A 75 -15.43 -8.17 1.95
CA ILE A 75 -14.03 -8.24 1.47
C ILE A 75 -13.31 -9.42 2.10
N ASP A 76 -13.55 -9.70 3.39
CA ASP A 76 -12.99 -10.84 4.11
C ASP A 76 -13.43 -12.20 3.52
N ILE A 77 -14.67 -12.31 3.06
CA ILE A 77 -15.15 -13.51 2.36
C ILE A 77 -14.33 -13.74 1.10
N VAL A 78 -14.14 -12.71 0.28
CA VAL A 78 -13.35 -12.80 -0.97
C VAL A 78 -11.88 -13.09 -0.68
N TRP A 79 -11.30 -12.44 0.34
CA TRP A 79 -9.94 -12.71 0.80
C TRP A 79 -9.75 -14.21 1.11
N ASN A 80 -10.65 -14.79 1.89
CA ASN A 80 -10.55 -16.20 2.27
C ASN A 80 -10.71 -17.15 1.07
N HIS A 81 -11.47 -16.78 0.05
CA HIS A 81 -11.60 -17.55 -1.19
C HIS A 81 -10.31 -17.47 -2.04
N LEU A 82 -9.71 -16.28 -2.13
CA LEU A 82 -8.59 -16.03 -3.03
C LEU A 82 -7.22 -16.40 -2.45
N LYS A 83 -7.06 -16.45 -1.12
CA LYS A 83 -5.75 -16.64 -0.47
C LYS A 83 -4.97 -17.89 -0.92
N ASN A 84 -5.66 -18.90 -1.42
CA ASN A 84 -5.04 -20.14 -1.90
C ASN A 84 -4.56 -20.05 -3.37
N SER A 85 -4.87 -18.96 -4.08
CA SER A 85 -4.47 -18.74 -5.47
C SER A 85 -3.52 -17.54 -5.55
N LYS A 86 -2.21 -17.79 -5.47
CA LYS A 86 -1.18 -16.72 -5.46
C LYS A 86 -1.37 -15.70 -6.59
N GLU A 87 -1.69 -16.16 -7.80
CA GLU A 87 -1.87 -15.31 -8.99
C GLU A 87 -3.02 -14.31 -8.83
N LYS A 88 -4.15 -14.74 -8.29
CA LYS A 88 -5.33 -13.89 -8.07
C LYS A 88 -5.21 -13.09 -6.77
N PHE A 89 -4.57 -13.66 -5.76
CA PHE A 89 -4.49 -13.05 -4.44
C PHE A 89 -3.56 -11.83 -4.41
N THR A 90 -2.43 -11.84 -5.12
CA THR A 90 -1.48 -10.72 -5.10
C THR A 90 -2.09 -9.39 -5.57
N PRO A 91 -2.81 -9.30 -6.72
CA PRO A 91 -3.51 -8.07 -7.09
C PRO A 91 -4.57 -7.66 -6.08
N PHE A 92 -5.30 -8.62 -5.52
CA PHE A 92 -6.32 -8.37 -4.50
C PHE A 92 -5.71 -7.82 -3.21
N LEU A 93 -4.62 -8.42 -2.74
CA LEU A 93 -3.86 -7.96 -1.59
C LEU A 93 -3.40 -6.50 -1.76
N LYS A 94 -2.88 -6.14 -2.94
CA LYS A 94 -2.46 -4.77 -3.26
C LYS A 94 -3.59 -3.74 -3.17
N ALA A 95 -4.81 -4.15 -3.44
CA ALA A 95 -5.97 -3.26 -3.40
C ALA A 95 -6.58 -3.12 -1.99
N PHE A 96 -6.50 -4.19 -1.18
CA PHE A 96 -7.24 -4.30 0.09
C PHE A 96 -6.37 -4.59 1.31
N TYR A 97 -5.04 -4.39 1.25
CA TYR A 97 -4.08 -4.69 2.32
C TYR A 97 -4.43 -4.04 3.67
N LEU A 98 -5.04 -2.85 3.67
CA LEU A 98 -5.44 -2.15 4.90
C LEU A 98 -6.70 -2.72 5.57
N ILE A 99 -7.41 -3.64 4.94
CA ILE A 99 -8.58 -4.29 5.55
C ILE A 99 -8.13 -5.29 6.61
N ARG A 100 -7.02 -6.00 6.36
CA ARG A 100 -6.37 -6.93 7.28
C ARG A 100 -4.89 -6.62 7.44
N PRO A 101 -4.56 -5.51 8.10
CA PRO A 101 -3.18 -5.02 8.13
C PRO A 101 -2.21 -6.02 8.77
N THR A 102 -2.58 -6.65 9.88
CA THR A 102 -1.73 -7.62 10.58
C THR A 102 -1.48 -8.86 9.72
N GLU A 103 -2.53 -9.45 9.14
CA GLU A 103 -2.38 -10.62 8.27
C GLU A 103 -1.58 -10.28 7.01
N THR A 104 -1.74 -9.08 6.47
CA THR A 104 -0.93 -8.61 5.34
C THR A 104 0.55 -8.57 5.69
N LEU A 105 0.91 -8.01 6.85
CA LEU A 105 2.30 -7.96 7.29
C LEU A 105 2.87 -9.35 7.56
N VAL A 106 2.09 -10.27 8.14
CA VAL A 106 2.51 -11.67 8.32
C VAL A 106 2.77 -12.34 6.97
N LEU A 107 1.88 -12.19 5.98
CA LEU A 107 2.07 -12.75 4.63
C LEU A 107 3.31 -12.15 3.94
N LEU A 108 3.56 -10.85 4.11
CA LEU A 108 4.75 -10.21 3.57
C LEU A 108 6.02 -10.67 4.30
N SER A 109 5.96 -10.89 5.61
CA SER A 109 7.08 -11.47 6.37
C SER A 109 7.43 -12.87 5.84
N ASP A 110 6.44 -13.75 5.71
CA ASP A 110 6.64 -15.10 5.18
C ASP A 110 7.21 -15.08 3.75
N PHE A 111 6.69 -14.17 2.90
CA PHE A 111 7.22 -13.96 1.56
C PHE A 111 8.69 -13.52 1.60
N ILE A 112 9.01 -12.48 2.37
CA ILE A 112 10.38 -11.96 2.51
C ILE A 112 11.31 -13.03 3.08
N GLU A 113 10.88 -13.80 4.07
CA GLU A 113 11.67 -14.88 4.66
C GLU A 113 11.92 -16.04 3.68
N SER A 114 11.00 -16.29 2.76
CA SER A 114 11.14 -17.31 1.71
C SER A 114 12.07 -16.89 0.57
N GLU A 115 12.31 -15.57 0.39
CA GLU A 115 13.17 -15.05 -0.66
C GLU A 115 14.64 -15.48 -0.45
N PRO A 116 15.32 -15.93 -1.51
CA PRO A 116 16.74 -16.28 -1.42
C PRO A 116 17.58 -15.03 -1.18
N ALA A 117 18.52 -15.13 -0.22
CA ALA A 117 19.49 -14.06 0.01
C ALA A 117 20.41 -13.89 -1.21
N ARG A 118 20.61 -12.65 -1.62
CA ARG A 118 21.53 -12.29 -2.71
C ARG A 118 22.72 -11.53 -2.14
N MET A 119 23.90 -11.87 -2.65
CA MET A 119 25.09 -11.07 -2.38
C MET A 119 25.17 -9.93 -3.38
N PHE A 120 25.22 -8.72 -2.88
CA PHE A 120 25.33 -7.50 -3.70
C PHE A 120 26.09 -6.43 -2.91
N ASP A 121 27.16 -5.88 -3.50
CA ASP A 121 27.91 -4.77 -2.91
C ASP A 121 27.34 -3.43 -3.41
N VAL A 122 26.60 -2.77 -2.52
CA VAL A 122 25.99 -1.45 -2.80
C VAL A 122 27.07 -0.38 -3.03
N GLY A 123 28.28 -0.54 -2.49
CA GLY A 123 29.41 0.37 -2.72
C GLY A 123 29.82 0.49 -4.20
N THR A 124 29.48 -0.52 -5.03
CA THR A 124 29.76 -0.49 -6.48
C THR A 124 28.76 0.32 -7.28
N ILE A 125 27.64 0.73 -6.68
CA ILE A 125 26.62 1.52 -7.35
C ILE A 125 27.11 2.95 -7.62
N LYS A 126 27.18 3.34 -8.89
CA LYS A 126 27.38 4.73 -9.28
C LYS A 126 26.08 5.51 -9.08
N PHE A 127 26.04 6.34 -8.04
CA PHE A 127 24.88 7.19 -7.74
C PHE A 127 24.81 8.33 -8.73
N GLU A 128 24.02 8.18 -9.78
CA GLU A 128 23.64 9.28 -10.67
C GLU A 128 22.59 10.16 -9.98
N LYS A 129 22.77 11.49 -9.99
CA LYS A 129 21.86 12.46 -9.34
C LYS A 129 20.39 12.31 -9.76
N ASN A 130 20.11 11.77 -10.93
CA ASN A 130 18.77 11.68 -11.52
C ASN A 130 18.06 10.32 -11.29
N LYS A 131 18.67 9.38 -10.57
CA LYS A 131 18.07 8.06 -10.29
C LYS A 131 17.42 7.95 -8.90
N SER A 132 17.33 9.07 -8.17
CA SER A 132 16.71 9.08 -6.82
C SER A 132 15.18 8.87 -6.83
N GLU A 133 14.54 9.00 -7.98
CA GLU A 133 13.09 8.82 -8.16
C GLU A 133 12.77 7.56 -8.97
N LYS A 134 13.49 6.47 -8.72
CA LYS A 134 13.13 5.20 -9.36
C LYS A 134 11.74 4.79 -8.89
N ASN A 135 10.83 4.60 -9.82
CA ASN A 135 9.54 4.00 -9.50
C ASN A 135 9.78 2.66 -8.83
N ILE A 136 9.14 2.46 -7.69
CA ILE A 136 9.14 1.16 -7.02
C ILE A 136 8.35 0.21 -7.92
N GLU A 137 8.98 -0.87 -8.37
CA GLU A 137 8.33 -1.89 -9.20
C GLU A 137 7.90 -3.09 -8.36
N ASP A 138 8.66 -3.40 -7.32
CA ASP A 138 8.40 -4.52 -6.42
C ASP A 138 7.08 -4.34 -5.64
N ASP A 139 6.21 -5.33 -5.73
CA ASP A 139 4.87 -5.28 -5.16
C ASP A 139 4.86 -5.34 -3.63
N ALA A 140 5.79 -6.08 -3.02
CA ALA A 140 5.90 -6.15 -1.56
C ALA A 140 6.32 -4.79 -1.00
N ILE A 141 7.30 -4.12 -1.64
CA ILE A 141 7.73 -2.77 -1.25
C ILE A 141 6.58 -1.77 -1.41
N LYS A 142 5.80 -1.84 -2.51
CA LYS A 142 4.61 -0.97 -2.71
C LYS A 142 3.59 -1.12 -1.60
N ILE A 143 3.27 -2.36 -1.22
CA ILE A 143 2.30 -2.63 -0.15
C ILE A 143 2.85 -2.10 1.18
N LEU A 144 4.12 -2.35 1.50
CA LEU A 144 4.75 -1.85 2.73
C LEU A 144 4.74 -0.31 2.79
N CYS A 145 4.98 0.38 1.67
CA CYS A 145 4.87 1.84 1.60
C CYS A 145 3.46 2.35 1.95
N GLY A 146 2.43 1.58 1.66
CA GLY A 146 1.05 1.93 1.99
C GLY A 146 0.72 1.95 3.49
N PHE A 147 1.59 1.41 4.33
CA PHE A 147 1.46 1.49 5.79
C PHE A 147 2.00 2.79 6.41
N LYS A 148 2.45 3.75 5.58
CA LYS A 148 2.84 5.08 6.05
C LYS A 148 1.71 5.71 6.89
N ALA A 149 2.06 6.27 8.05
CA ALA A 149 1.12 6.93 8.97
C ALA A 149 -0.03 6.03 9.47
N THR A 150 0.17 4.72 9.52
CA THR A 150 -0.71 3.76 10.19
C THR A 150 -0.14 3.34 11.54
N GLN A 151 -0.91 2.57 12.32
CA GLN A 151 -0.39 1.98 13.56
C GLN A 151 0.74 0.97 13.31
N GLN A 152 0.82 0.39 12.11
CA GLN A 152 1.78 -0.62 11.70
C GLN A 152 2.99 -0.04 10.93
N THR A 153 3.20 1.28 10.99
CA THR A 153 4.32 1.96 10.31
C THR A 153 5.68 1.37 10.68
N SER A 154 5.91 1.10 11.98
CA SER A 154 7.19 0.57 12.46
C SER A 154 7.46 -0.84 11.93
N GLU A 155 6.47 -1.71 11.95
CA GLU A 155 6.54 -3.08 11.47
C GLU A 155 6.78 -3.11 9.94
N ALA A 156 6.13 -2.22 9.20
CA ALA A 156 6.35 -2.11 7.75
C ALA A 156 7.77 -1.67 7.41
N ILE A 157 8.33 -0.72 8.16
CA ILE A 157 9.73 -0.28 7.99
C ILE A 157 10.68 -1.42 8.36
N GLU A 158 10.43 -2.16 9.43
CA GLU A 158 11.23 -3.32 9.84
C GLU A 158 11.26 -4.40 8.74
N LEU A 159 10.11 -4.71 8.13
CA LEU A 159 10.03 -5.65 7.00
C LEU A 159 10.77 -5.13 5.75
N LEU A 160 10.74 -3.82 5.45
CA LEU A 160 11.56 -3.25 4.38
C LEU A 160 13.06 -3.46 4.64
N LEU A 161 13.52 -3.28 5.87
CA LEU A 161 14.91 -3.47 6.24
C LEU A 161 15.30 -4.96 6.24
N LEU A 162 14.41 -5.86 6.67
CA LEU A 162 14.58 -7.31 6.54
C LEU A 162 14.70 -7.72 5.07
N TYR A 163 13.84 -7.17 4.21
CA TYR A 163 13.87 -7.42 2.77
C TYR A 163 15.18 -6.93 2.16
N TYR A 164 15.62 -5.72 2.52
CA TYR A 164 16.90 -5.18 2.09
C TYR A 164 18.10 -6.04 2.51
N LYS A 165 18.08 -6.60 3.73
CA LYS A 165 19.13 -7.50 4.21
C LYS A 165 19.27 -8.75 3.33
N LYS A 166 18.16 -9.28 2.81
CA LYS A 166 18.15 -10.43 1.88
C LYS A 166 18.43 -10.03 0.44
N ARG A 167 17.93 -8.86 0.04
CA ARG A 167 17.93 -8.35 -1.33
C ARG A 167 18.58 -6.97 -1.42
N PRO A 168 19.89 -6.85 -1.13
CA PRO A 168 20.60 -5.57 -1.24
C PRO A 168 20.65 -5.03 -2.68
N ASP A 169 20.38 -5.85 -3.68
CA ASP A 169 20.18 -5.47 -5.07
C ASP A 169 18.97 -4.55 -5.28
N LEU A 170 17.99 -4.54 -4.36
CA LEU A 170 16.84 -3.64 -4.34
C LEU A 170 17.15 -2.29 -3.66
N PHE A 171 18.42 -1.91 -3.53
CA PHE A 171 18.85 -0.70 -2.83
C PHE A 171 18.06 0.55 -3.23
N TYR A 172 17.89 0.80 -4.52
CA TYR A 172 17.20 2.00 -4.99
C TYR A 172 15.72 2.02 -4.64
N GLU A 173 15.05 0.87 -4.70
CA GLU A 173 13.63 0.76 -4.36
C GLU A 173 13.41 0.92 -2.86
N ILE A 174 14.23 0.27 -2.04
CA ILE A 174 14.19 0.41 -0.57
C ILE A 174 14.57 1.84 -0.15
N TYR A 175 15.60 2.43 -0.78
CA TYR A 175 15.94 3.84 -0.55
C TYR A 175 14.77 4.76 -0.92
N SER A 176 14.14 4.56 -2.08
CA SER A 176 12.96 5.34 -2.50
C SER A 176 11.81 5.17 -1.52
N ALA A 177 11.54 3.95 -1.04
CA ALA A 177 10.55 3.70 -0.01
C ALA A 177 10.83 4.52 1.25
N LEU A 178 12.02 4.38 1.84
CA LEU A 178 12.37 5.01 3.12
C LEU A 178 12.57 6.54 3.01
N ALA A 179 13.23 7.02 1.95
CA ALA A 179 13.62 8.42 1.82
C ALA A 179 12.56 9.29 1.13
N VAL A 180 11.69 8.71 0.29
CA VAL A 180 10.67 9.44 -0.46
C VAL A 180 9.27 9.12 0.07
N HIS A 181 8.85 7.84 0.07
CA HIS A 181 7.50 7.48 0.52
C HIS A 181 7.32 7.70 2.03
N PHE A 182 8.25 7.24 2.87
CA PHE A 182 8.26 7.55 4.31
C PHE A 182 8.96 8.88 4.62
N GLY A 183 9.41 9.60 3.59
CA GLY A 183 10.12 10.86 3.71
C GLY A 183 9.25 12.01 4.20
N VAL A 184 9.90 13.17 4.33
CA VAL A 184 9.25 14.41 4.76
C VAL A 184 8.26 14.89 3.71
N ASP A 185 7.03 15.14 4.09
CA ASP A 185 5.96 15.71 3.29
C ASP A 185 5.35 16.95 3.98
N ILE A 186 4.30 17.51 3.38
CA ILE A 186 3.65 18.74 3.85
C ILE A 186 3.01 18.59 5.24
N ASP A 187 2.61 17.37 5.62
CA ASP A 187 1.96 17.08 6.90
C ASP A 187 2.94 16.63 8.00
N SER A 188 4.20 16.34 7.64
CA SER A 188 5.20 15.80 8.57
C SER A 188 5.44 16.72 9.78
N GLU A 189 5.46 18.04 9.58
CA GLU A 189 5.63 19.01 10.66
C GLU A 189 4.46 18.97 11.64
N ARG A 190 3.22 18.88 11.14
CA ARG A 190 2.01 18.76 11.98
C ARG A 190 2.00 17.48 12.80
N GLN A 191 2.58 16.42 12.25
CA GLN A 191 2.69 15.11 12.89
C GLN A 191 3.93 14.97 13.76
N GLY A 192 4.71 16.05 13.97
CA GLY A 192 5.94 16.05 14.77
C GLY A 192 7.02 15.12 14.20
N TYR A 193 7.03 14.90 12.86
CA TYR A 193 7.98 14.02 12.16
C TYR A 193 7.94 12.55 12.62
N PHE A 194 6.82 12.12 13.17
CA PHE A 194 6.66 10.76 13.72
C PHE A 194 7.13 9.64 12.77
N VAL A 195 6.76 9.72 11.48
CA VAL A 195 7.12 8.69 10.50
C VAL A 195 8.64 8.67 10.28
N GLN A 196 9.27 9.83 10.14
CA GLN A 196 10.71 9.97 9.91
C GLN A 196 11.51 9.52 11.13
N GLU A 197 11.01 9.81 12.34
CA GLU A 197 11.58 9.31 13.59
C GLU A 197 11.59 7.77 13.61
N ARG A 198 10.48 7.12 13.21
CA ARG A 198 10.40 5.66 13.11
C ARG A 198 11.36 5.09 12.08
N VAL A 199 11.53 5.75 10.93
CA VAL A 199 12.53 5.32 9.93
C VAL A 199 13.93 5.34 10.52
N VAL A 200 14.33 6.42 11.20
CA VAL A 200 15.65 6.55 11.82
C VAL A 200 15.83 5.52 12.94
N GLU A 201 14.84 5.38 13.82
CA GLU A 201 14.85 4.41 14.93
C GLU A 201 15.06 2.98 14.42
N GLN A 202 14.32 2.53 13.42
CA GLN A 202 14.44 1.18 12.88
C GLN A 202 15.75 0.97 12.11
N LEU A 203 16.25 1.98 11.41
CA LEU A 203 17.58 1.92 10.79
C LEU A 203 18.70 1.79 11.85
N CYS A 204 18.64 2.55 12.93
CA CYS A 204 19.61 2.43 14.04
C CYS A 204 19.56 1.03 14.66
N LYS A 205 18.39 0.50 14.97
CA LYS A 205 18.23 -0.87 15.50
C LYS A 205 18.79 -1.94 14.54
N ALA A 206 18.54 -1.78 13.24
CA ALA A 206 19.06 -2.71 12.23
C ALA A 206 20.61 -2.68 12.16
N ILE A 207 21.22 -1.50 12.29
CA ILE A 207 22.67 -1.34 12.32
C ILE A 207 23.27 -1.93 13.62
N GLU A 208 22.66 -1.67 14.77
CA GLU A 208 23.09 -2.22 16.06
C GLU A 208 23.06 -3.75 16.07
N SER A 209 22.03 -4.34 15.45
CA SER A 209 21.89 -5.79 15.39
C SER A 209 22.82 -6.44 14.35
N ASN A 210 23.19 -5.73 13.29
CA ASN A 210 24.01 -6.27 12.20
C ASN A 210 24.71 -5.16 11.40
N GLN A 211 25.91 -4.77 11.80
CA GLN A 211 26.72 -3.77 11.09
C GLN A 211 27.21 -4.29 9.74
N THR A 212 26.47 -3.98 8.67
CA THR A 212 26.93 -4.23 7.31
C THR A 212 27.19 -2.89 6.59
N THR A 213 28.16 -2.87 5.70
CA THR A 213 28.45 -1.69 4.86
C THR A 213 27.21 -1.22 4.09
N ASN A 214 26.41 -2.17 3.60
CA ASN A 214 25.19 -1.89 2.87
C ASN A 214 24.15 -1.12 3.72
N LEU A 215 23.93 -1.53 4.98
CA LEU A 215 23.02 -0.83 5.90
C LEU A 215 23.52 0.55 6.28
N LEU A 216 24.83 0.71 6.51
CA LEU A 216 25.43 2.02 6.80
C LEU A 216 25.26 2.99 5.60
N LEU A 217 25.49 2.49 4.38
CA LEU A 217 25.27 3.29 3.17
C LEU A 217 23.80 3.71 3.00
N LEU A 218 22.87 2.80 3.25
CA LEU A 218 21.43 3.10 3.22
C LEU A 218 21.10 4.18 4.26
N PHE A 219 21.54 4.02 5.51
CA PHE A 219 21.32 5.00 6.58
C PHE A 219 21.83 6.39 6.21
N ILE A 220 23.12 6.49 5.78
CA ILE A 220 23.72 7.77 5.39
C ILE A 220 22.91 8.46 4.30
N ARG A 221 22.42 7.70 3.31
CA ARG A 221 21.63 8.25 2.20
C ARG A 221 20.26 8.73 2.63
N VAL A 222 19.55 7.94 3.44
CA VAL A 222 18.23 8.33 3.98
C VAL A 222 18.35 9.56 4.87
N ALA A 223 19.32 9.58 5.79
CA ALA A 223 19.59 10.71 6.68
C ALA A 223 19.95 11.98 5.89
N ALA A 224 20.82 11.87 4.87
CA ALA A 224 21.17 12.98 4.01
C ALA A 224 19.95 13.56 3.25
N GLN A 225 18.98 12.72 2.87
CA GLN A 225 17.75 13.18 2.22
C GLN A 225 16.85 13.93 3.20
N PHE A 226 16.67 13.44 4.42
CA PHE A 226 15.88 14.13 5.45
C PHE A 226 16.48 15.50 5.81
N LEU A 227 17.81 15.59 5.94
CA LEU A 227 18.49 16.84 6.22
C LEU A 227 18.35 17.86 5.08
N LYS A 228 18.41 17.46 3.81
CA LYS A 228 18.22 18.37 2.68
C LYS A 228 16.84 19.04 2.68
N LEU A 229 15.80 18.30 3.00
CA LEU A 229 14.43 18.80 3.02
C LEU A 229 14.18 19.77 4.19
N SER A 230 14.94 19.66 5.31
CA SER A 230 14.82 20.56 6.45
C SER A 230 15.51 21.93 6.22
N PHE A 231 16.48 22.04 5.29
CA PHE A 231 17.20 23.28 4.98
C PHE A 231 16.71 24.02 3.73
N SER A 232 15.76 23.46 2.99
CA SER A 232 15.22 24.08 1.76
C SER A 232 13.92 24.87 1.97
N ARG A 233 13.56 25.16 3.23
CA ARG A 233 12.41 25.99 3.63
C ARG A 233 12.81 27.35 4.13
#